data_dfbc98d86821bc7ea049795e4e48b2e7
#
_entry.id   dfbc98d86821bc7ea049795e4e48b2e7
#
_cell.length_a   1.000
_cell.length_b   1.000
_cell.length_c   1.000
_cell.angle_alpha   90.00
_cell.angle_beta   90.00
_cell.angle_gamma   90.00
#
_symmetry.space_group_name_H-M   'P 1'
#
loop_
_entity.id
_entity.type
_entity.pdbx_description
1 polymer ?
#
loop_
_entity_poly.entity_id
_entity_poly.type
_entity_poly.pdbx_seq_one_letter_code
_entity_poly.pdbx_strand_id
1 'polypeptide(L)'
;MSDRTKVLLAIVGASMLWATAGTAKILLRSFDPFTAAFFRFFVASVVILPFFLKERLQHKSSLLPLIPIAFLSTGNIIFFYWGLRTTTANAAAVIYTTVPLVVALAAPKLIGEQVTPKKLAGIILGLVGAVFIAILPVMERGQLSSGDLGGNLFVLIAVLCWSGYTITSRSILTAKRATPISMTAISIFISTGIFAVFTATQWNPSYVSKLTGTNLIIIFQLGIFVTVVTYLLLQWAIKHSSATTASLNQYLLPIFAVVFNIFFLGERLTLGFIMGSIVVFAGVFLATGERFLTEVKGWKK
;
A
#
# COMPACT_ATOMS: atom_id res chain seq x y z
N MET A 1 18.74 -4.75 -17.76
CA MET A 1 17.70 -5.21 -16.81
C MET A 1 16.36 -5.10 -17.49
N SER A 2 15.59 -6.18 -17.60
CA SER A 2 14.30 -6.18 -18.29
C SER A 2 13.28 -5.28 -17.55
N ASP A 3 12.28 -4.78 -18.27
CA ASP A 3 11.25 -3.92 -17.63
C ASP A 3 10.46 -4.67 -16.55
N ARG A 4 10.38 -6.01 -16.66
CA ARG A 4 9.76 -6.87 -15.64
C ARG A 4 10.57 -6.94 -14.37
N THR A 5 11.89 -7.09 -14.47
CA THR A 5 12.77 -7.07 -13.30
C THR A 5 12.61 -5.75 -12.56
N LYS A 6 12.53 -4.63 -13.29
CA LYS A 6 12.28 -3.30 -12.70
C LYS A 6 10.92 -3.24 -12.00
N VAL A 7 9.87 -3.82 -12.60
CA VAL A 7 8.52 -3.89 -11.99
C VAL A 7 8.54 -4.70 -10.70
N LEU A 8 9.16 -5.87 -10.70
CA LEU A 8 9.28 -6.69 -9.49
C LEU A 8 10.07 -5.98 -8.40
N LEU A 9 11.19 -5.34 -8.75
CA LEU A 9 11.96 -4.54 -7.80
C LEU A 9 11.15 -3.36 -7.24
N ALA A 10 10.33 -2.71 -8.06
CA ALA A 10 9.45 -1.64 -7.60
C ALA A 10 8.38 -2.16 -6.62
N ILE A 11 7.77 -3.32 -6.91
CA ILE A 11 6.78 -3.98 -6.04
C ILE A 11 7.44 -4.39 -4.72
N VAL A 12 8.59 -5.06 -4.77
CA VAL A 12 9.34 -5.49 -3.58
C VAL A 12 9.77 -4.28 -2.75
N GLY A 13 10.37 -3.28 -3.38
CA GLY A 13 10.80 -2.04 -2.71
C GLY A 13 9.63 -1.30 -2.04
N ALA A 14 8.49 -1.19 -2.73
CA ALA A 14 7.28 -0.61 -2.15
C ALA A 14 6.80 -1.40 -0.93
N SER A 15 6.80 -2.73 -0.99
CA SER A 15 6.39 -3.60 0.12
C SER A 15 7.33 -3.50 1.32
N MET A 16 8.66 -3.46 1.07
CA MET A 16 9.66 -3.27 2.14
C MET A 16 9.47 -1.93 2.85
N LEU A 17 9.31 -0.84 2.10
CA LEU A 17 9.13 0.48 2.67
C LEU A 17 7.80 0.58 3.44
N TRP A 18 6.72 0.03 2.90
CA TRP A 18 5.44 0.00 3.62
C TRP A 18 5.46 -0.87 4.88
N ALA A 19 6.26 -1.92 4.91
CA ALA A 19 6.44 -2.72 6.12
C ALA A 19 6.96 -1.89 7.31
N THR A 20 7.73 -0.82 7.05
CA THR A 20 8.18 0.11 8.09
C THR A 20 7.10 1.08 8.58
N ALA A 21 5.91 1.08 7.97
CA ALA A 21 4.80 1.95 8.39
C ALA A 21 4.32 1.69 9.82
N GLY A 22 4.65 0.54 10.40
CA GLY A 22 4.40 0.22 11.81
C GLY A 22 4.99 1.23 12.79
N THR A 23 6.04 1.98 12.40
CA THR A 23 6.61 3.08 13.20
C THR A 23 5.59 4.18 13.48
N ALA A 24 4.52 4.30 12.68
CA ALA A 24 3.41 5.23 12.95
C ALA A 24 2.78 5.02 14.34
N LYS A 25 2.82 3.80 14.90
CA LYS A 25 2.35 3.54 16.28
C LYS A 25 3.04 4.42 17.33
N ILE A 26 4.28 4.83 17.08
CA ILE A 26 5.00 5.73 17.98
C ILE A 26 4.38 7.12 17.93
N LEU A 27 4.01 7.61 16.73
CA LEU A 27 3.33 8.90 16.57
C LEU A 27 1.95 8.90 17.23
N LEU A 28 1.22 7.78 17.17
CA LEU A 28 -0.12 7.65 17.76
C LEU A 28 -0.11 7.70 19.31
N ARG A 29 1.05 7.63 19.95
CA ARG A 29 1.19 7.90 21.39
C ARG A 29 1.17 9.41 21.69
N SER A 30 1.50 10.23 20.71
CA SER A 30 1.66 11.68 20.84
C SER A 30 0.56 12.47 20.15
N PHE A 31 0.03 11.97 19.04
CA PHE A 31 -0.94 12.65 18.17
C PHE A 31 -2.16 11.76 17.93
N ASP A 32 -3.31 12.37 17.68
CA ASP A 32 -4.44 11.64 17.12
C ASP A 32 -4.12 11.15 15.69
N PRO A 33 -4.85 10.10 15.21
CA PRO A 33 -4.54 9.46 13.92
C PRO A 33 -4.55 10.41 12.72
N PHE A 34 -5.45 11.40 12.70
CA PHE A 34 -5.57 12.30 11.56
C PHE A 34 -4.51 13.40 11.61
N THR A 35 -4.13 13.88 12.79
CA THR A 35 -3.00 14.80 12.95
C THR A 35 -1.68 14.10 12.60
N ALA A 36 -1.47 12.86 13.03
CA ALA A 36 -0.31 12.07 12.61
C ALA A 36 -0.27 11.89 11.08
N ALA A 37 -1.42 11.60 10.45
CA ALA A 37 -1.53 11.53 9.00
C ALA A 37 -1.26 12.89 8.34
N PHE A 38 -1.78 13.99 8.90
CA PHE A 38 -1.50 15.33 8.38
C PHE A 38 0.00 15.63 8.33
N PHE A 39 0.74 15.45 9.42
CA PHE A 39 2.18 15.70 9.44
C PHE A 39 2.91 14.84 8.41
N ARG A 40 2.57 13.55 8.30
CA ARG A 40 3.13 12.64 7.30
C ARG A 40 2.88 13.14 5.87
N PHE A 41 1.62 13.49 5.53
CA PHE A 41 1.25 13.93 4.19
C PHE A 41 1.72 15.34 3.88
N PHE A 42 1.85 16.21 4.88
CA PHE A 42 2.44 17.54 4.73
C PHE A 42 3.91 17.45 4.30
N VAL A 43 4.72 16.64 5.00
CA VAL A 43 6.11 16.39 4.59
C VAL A 43 6.16 15.79 3.19
N ALA A 44 5.29 14.82 2.90
CA ALA A 44 5.19 14.23 1.57
C ALA A 44 4.87 15.27 0.48
N SER A 45 3.97 16.22 0.77
CA SER A 45 3.60 17.32 -0.13
C SER A 45 4.79 18.23 -0.43
N VAL A 46 5.55 18.60 0.59
CA VAL A 46 6.74 19.44 0.42
C VAL A 46 7.79 18.73 -0.43
N VAL A 47 8.01 17.45 -0.19
CA VAL A 47 9.03 16.65 -0.91
C VAL A 47 8.63 16.39 -2.37
N ILE A 48 7.36 16.09 -2.67
CA ILE A 48 6.92 15.81 -4.04
C ILE A 48 6.76 17.07 -4.88
N LEU A 49 6.55 18.24 -4.25
CA LEU A 49 6.22 19.50 -4.94
C LEU A 49 7.22 19.88 -6.03
N PRO A 50 8.57 19.93 -5.79
CA PRO A 50 9.52 20.33 -6.83
C PRO A 50 9.48 19.38 -8.05
N PHE A 51 9.32 18.08 -7.84
CA PHE A 51 9.21 17.10 -8.93
C PHE A 51 7.93 17.30 -9.72
N PHE A 52 6.81 17.55 -9.05
CA PHE A 52 5.53 17.85 -9.67
C PHE A 52 5.59 19.15 -10.48
N LEU A 53 6.16 20.24 -9.95
CA LEU A 53 6.29 21.51 -10.65
C LEU A 53 7.17 21.36 -11.90
N LYS A 54 8.31 20.67 -11.79
CA LYS A 54 9.18 20.39 -12.93
C LYS A 54 8.44 19.63 -14.02
N GLU A 55 7.66 18.62 -13.65
CA GLU A 55 6.88 17.85 -14.60
C GLU A 55 5.78 18.69 -15.27
N ARG A 56 5.10 19.58 -14.51
CA ARG A 56 4.06 20.46 -15.02
C ARG A 56 4.57 21.45 -16.07
N LEU A 57 5.82 21.89 -15.96
CA LEU A 57 6.46 22.72 -16.97
C LEU A 57 6.67 21.96 -18.29
N GLN A 58 6.87 20.66 -18.23
CA GLN A 58 7.10 19.81 -19.40
C GLN A 58 5.79 19.23 -20.00
N HIS A 59 4.79 18.94 -19.16
CA HIS A 59 3.56 18.24 -19.53
C HIS A 59 2.33 18.97 -18.99
N LYS A 60 1.61 19.67 -19.85
CA LYS A 60 0.37 20.41 -19.51
C LYS A 60 -0.89 19.54 -19.63
N SER A 61 -0.89 18.34 -19.03
CA SER A 61 -2.08 17.50 -18.98
C SER A 61 -3.13 18.04 -17.99
N SER A 62 -4.41 17.79 -18.23
CA SER A 62 -5.45 18.13 -17.26
C SER A 62 -5.29 17.30 -15.99
N LEU A 63 -5.39 17.95 -14.82
CA LEU A 63 -5.35 17.28 -13.50
C LEU A 63 -6.74 16.89 -13.00
N LEU A 64 -7.80 17.43 -13.65
CA LEU A 64 -9.18 17.22 -13.21
C LEU A 64 -9.57 15.73 -13.09
N PRO A 65 -9.17 14.83 -14.03
CA PRO A 65 -9.48 13.41 -13.91
C PRO A 65 -8.78 12.71 -12.73
N LEU A 66 -7.75 13.31 -12.14
CA LEU A 66 -7.00 12.73 -11.02
C LEU A 66 -7.67 12.97 -9.66
N ILE A 67 -8.52 14.01 -9.58
CA ILE A 67 -9.18 14.41 -8.33
C ILE A 67 -10.06 13.29 -7.75
N PRO A 68 -11.02 12.69 -8.51
CA PRO A 68 -11.83 11.59 -7.99
C PRO A 68 -10.99 10.38 -7.54
N ILE A 69 -9.89 10.11 -8.26
CA ILE A 69 -8.99 9.01 -7.96
C ILE A 69 -8.23 9.28 -6.65
N ALA A 70 -7.81 10.51 -6.43
CA ALA A 70 -7.15 10.92 -5.20
C ALA A 70 -8.07 10.79 -3.98
N PHE A 71 -9.38 11.03 -4.13
CA PHE A 71 -10.36 10.75 -3.06
C PHE A 71 -10.43 9.27 -2.70
N LEU A 72 -10.25 8.34 -3.64
CA LEU A 72 -10.17 6.92 -3.33
C LEU A 72 -8.93 6.61 -2.48
N SER A 73 -7.77 7.19 -2.80
CA SER A 73 -6.55 7.04 -1.99
C SER A 73 -6.73 7.60 -0.58
N THR A 74 -7.32 8.79 -0.46
CA THR A 74 -7.56 9.44 0.83
C THR A 74 -8.61 8.69 1.64
N GLY A 75 -9.71 8.26 0.99
CA GLY A 75 -10.77 7.45 1.59
C GLY A 75 -10.24 6.14 2.17
N ASN A 76 -9.33 5.48 1.45
CA ASN A 76 -8.63 4.30 1.97
C ASN A 76 -8.02 4.59 3.35
N ILE A 77 -7.30 5.70 3.50
CA ILE A 77 -6.60 6.03 4.75
C ILE A 77 -7.59 6.40 5.85
N ILE A 78 -8.62 7.19 5.55
CA ILE A 78 -9.65 7.61 6.50
C ILE A 78 -10.39 6.38 7.04
N PHE A 79 -10.92 5.54 6.17
CA PHE A 79 -11.67 4.35 6.57
C PHE A 79 -10.79 3.32 7.29
N PHE A 80 -9.52 3.19 6.90
CA PHE A 80 -8.56 2.36 7.62
C PHE A 80 -8.36 2.83 9.06
N TYR A 81 -8.13 4.13 9.28
CA TYR A 81 -7.95 4.67 10.62
C TYR A 81 -9.24 4.59 11.46
N TRP A 82 -10.40 4.82 10.88
CA TRP A 82 -11.68 4.61 11.59
C TRP A 82 -11.88 3.15 11.96
N GLY A 83 -11.57 2.24 11.06
CA GLY A 83 -11.61 0.80 11.36
C GLY A 83 -10.70 0.43 12.52
N LEU A 84 -9.45 0.90 12.52
CA LEU A 84 -8.48 0.59 13.58
C LEU A 84 -8.88 1.10 14.98
N ARG A 85 -9.87 1.97 15.11
CA ARG A 85 -10.38 2.39 16.43
C ARG A 85 -11.12 1.26 17.16
N THR A 86 -11.74 0.37 16.44
CA THR A 86 -12.61 -0.67 17.00
C THR A 86 -12.23 -2.09 16.58
N THR A 87 -11.47 -2.25 15.48
CA THR A 87 -10.94 -3.56 15.09
C THR A 87 -9.48 -3.75 15.52
N THR A 88 -9.01 -4.99 15.45
CA THR A 88 -7.60 -5.32 15.73
C THR A 88 -6.72 -5.09 14.50
N ALA A 89 -5.43 -4.78 14.72
CA ALA A 89 -4.46 -4.67 13.63
C ALA A 89 -4.33 -5.97 12.83
N ASN A 90 -4.48 -7.13 13.49
CA ASN A 90 -4.44 -8.44 12.84
C ASN A 90 -5.64 -8.65 11.92
N ALA A 91 -6.87 -8.33 12.38
CA ALA A 91 -8.07 -8.41 11.54
C ALA A 91 -7.95 -7.49 10.32
N ALA A 92 -7.50 -6.24 10.53
CA ALA A 92 -7.26 -5.30 9.44
C ALA A 92 -6.22 -5.84 8.44
N ALA A 93 -5.11 -6.41 8.91
CA ALA A 93 -4.09 -6.98 8.03
C ALA A 93 -4.65 -8.14 7.18
N VAL A 94 -5.45 -9.04 7.78
CA VAL A 94 -6.11 -10.13 7.04
C VAL A 94 -7.05 -9.57 5.97
N ILE A 95 -7.89 -8.58 6.30
CA ILE A 95 -8.82 -7.97 5.34
C ILE A 95 -8.04 -7.33 4.18
N TYR A 96 -6.92 -6.66 4.43
CA TYR A 96 -6.09 -6.06 3.39
C TYR A 96 -5.45 -7.08 2.43
N THR A 97 -5.23 -8.32 2.87
CA THR A 97 -4.73 -9.37 1.96
C THR A 97 -5.73 -9.73 0.85
N THR A 98 -6.98 -9.27 0.95
CA THR A 98 -8.00 -9.47 -0.10
C THR A 98 -7.85 -8.49 -1.26
N VAL A 99 -7.06 -7.41 -1.15
CA VAL A 99 -6.88 -6.40 -2.21
C VAL A 99 -6.53 -7.02 -3.58
N PRO A 100 -5.54 -7.91 -3.72
CA PRO A 100 -5.22 -8.48 -5.02
C PRO A 100 -6.38 -9.29 -5.63
N LEU A 101 -7.17 -9.96 -4.79
CA LEU A 101 -8.34 -10.69 -5.24
C LEU A 101 -9.43 -9.74 -5.74
N VAL A 102 -9.73 -8.68 -4.98
CA VAL A 102 -10.70 -7.64 -5.38
C VAL A 102 -10.28 -7.00 -6.71
N VAL A 103 -9.00 -6.64 -6.85
CA VAL A 103 -8.47 -6.08 -8.10
C VAL A 103 -8.58 -7.08 -9.25
N ALA A 104 -8.24 -8.35 -9.04
CA ALA A 104 -8.29 -9.37 -10.08
C ALA A 104 -9.72 -9.66 -10.58
N LEU A 105 -10.72 -9.54 -9.70
CA LEU A 105 -12.13 -9.74 -10.06
C LEU A 105 -12.75 -8.49 -10.72
N ALA A 106 -12.33 -7.31 -10.30
CA ALA A 106 -12.92 -6.05 -10.77
C ALA A 106 -12.22 -5.49 -12.02
N ALA A 107 -10.91 -5.60 -12.16
CA ALA A 107 -10.14 -5.02 -13.26
C ALA A 107 -10.57 -5.54 -14.66
N PRO A 108 -10.94 -6.80 -14.88
CA PRO A 108 -11.47 -7.26 -16.16
C PRO A 108 -12.72 -6.50 -16.58
N LYS A 109 -13.64 -6.25 -15.64
CA LYS A 109 -14.92 -5.59 -15.91
C LYS A 109 -14.77 -4.07 -16.06
N LEU A 110 -13.89 -3.45 -15.27
CA LEU A 110 -13.78 -1.99 -15.21
C LEU A 110 -12.81 -1.40 -16.25
N ILE A 111 -11.75 -2.10 -16.56
CA ILE A 111 -10.68 -1.59 -17.44
C ILE A 111 -10.22 -2.60 -18.52
N GLY A 112 -10.91 -3.73 -18.67
CA GLY A 112 -10.59 -4.75 -19.68
C GLY A 112 -9.25 -5.47 -19.43
N GLU A 113 -8.69 -5.43 -18.20
CA GLU A 113 -7.45 -6.11 -17.87
C GLU A 113 -7.66 -7.64 -17.86
N GLN A 114 -6.90 -8.38 -18.67
CA GLN A 114 -7.03 -9.83 -18.72
C GLN A 114 -6.35 -10.49 -17.52
N VAL A 115 -7.10 -11.33 -16.81
CA VAL A 115 -6.61 -12.15 -15.70
C VAL A 115 -6.73 -13.60 -16.11
N THR A 116 -5.59 -14.26 -16.37
CA THR A 116 -5.57 -15.68 -16.75
C THR A 116 -5.94 -16.56 -15.55
N PRO A 117 -6.51 -17.77 -15.76
CA PRO A 117 -6.81 -18.71 -14.68
C PRO A 117 -5.59 -19.01 -13.81
N LYS A 118 -4.42 -19.11 -14.42
CA LYS A 118 -3.16 -19.33 -13.69
C LYS A 118 -2.79 -18.13 -12.79
N LYS A 119 -2.96 -16.91 -13.29
CA LYS A 119 -2.76 -15.68 -12.50
C LYS A 119 -3.74 -15.64 -11.33
N LEU A 120 -5.00 -15.99 -11.55
CA LEU A 120 -6.01 -16.07 -10.49
C LEU A 120 -5.65 -17.15 -9.45
N ALA A 121 -5.23 -18.34 -9.88
CA ALA A 121 -4.76 -19.39 -8.97
C ALA A 121 -3.56 -18.94 -8.12
N GLY A 122 -2.61 -18.20 -8.71
CA GLY A 122 -1.48 -17.62 -7.99
C GLY A 122 -1.93 -16.58 -6.94
N ILE A 123 -2.94 -15.76 -7.28
CA ILE A 123 -3.52 -14.77 -6.35
C ILE A 123 -4.21 -15.48 -5.17
N ILE A 124 -4.99 -16.53 -5.43
CA ILE A 124 -5.65 -17.31 -4.38
C ILE A 124 -4.60 -17.99 -3.49
N LEU A 125 -3.57 -18.60 -4.08
CA LEU A 125 -2.49 -19.21 -3.32
C LEU A 125 -1.75 -18.19 -2.45
N GLY A 126 -1.44 -17.02 -3.00
CA GLY A 126 -0.81 -15.92 -2.25
C GLY A 126 -1.71 -15.42 -1.11
N LEU A 127 -3.02 -15.34 -1.32
CA LEU A 127 -4.00 -15.01 -0.28
C LEU A 127 -3.95 -16.02 0.88
N VAL A 128 -3.97 -17.31 0.56
CA VAL A 128 -3.87 -18.38 1.57
C VAL A 128 -2.60 -18.22 2.39
N GLY A 129 -1.45 -18.04 1.76
CA GLY A 129 -0.17 -17.83 2.46
C GLY A 129 -0.15 -16.58 3.34
N ALA A 130 -0.69 -15.46 2.85
CA ALA A 130 -0.74 -14.21 3.60
C ALA A 130 -1.70 -14.31 4.80
N VAL A 131 -2.83 -15.00 4.67
CA VAL A 131 -3.75 -15.30 5.77
C VAL A 131 -3.06 -16.18 6.82
N PHE A 132 -2.29 -17.20 6.41
CA PHE A 132 -1.49 -18.01 7.33
C PHE A 132 -0.50 -17.16 8.15
N ILE A 133 0.26 -16.28 7.49
CA ILE A 133 1.22 -15.38 8.19
C ILE A 133 0.50 -14.49 9.21
N ALA A 134 -0.69 -14.00 8.89
CA ALA A 134 -1.40 -13.06 9.75
C ALA A 134 -2.15 -13.74 10.91
N ILE A 135 -2.68 -14.95 10.73
CA ILE A 135 -3.52 -15.64 11.70
C ILE A 135 -2.72 -16.56 12.63
N LEU A 136 -1.72 -17.29 12.12
CA LEU A 136 -1.02 -18.29 12.92
C LEU A 136 -0.38 -17.74 14.21
N PRO A 137 0.35 -16.62 14.20
CA PRO A 137 0.93 -16.06 15.42
C PRO A 137 -0.12 -15.66 16.47
N VAL A 138 -1.32 -15.33 16.00
CA VAL A 138 -2.46 -14.96 16.87
C VAL A 138 -3.07 -16.21 17.51
N MET A 139 -3.19 -17.30 16.75
CA MET A 139 -3.65 -18.60 17.26
C MET A 139 -2.67 -19.18 18.28
N GLU A 140 -1.37 -19.12 17.99
CA GLU A 140 -0.32 -19.62 18.89
C GLU A 140 -0.30 -18.89 20.25
N ARG A 141 -0.70 -17.61 20.27
CA ARG A 141 -0.79 -16.79 21.49
C ARG A 141 -2.14 -16.86 22.21
N GLY A 142 -3.11 -17.61 21.67
CA GLY A 142 -4.47 -17.70 22.22
C GLY A 142 -5.29 -16.40 22.18
N GLN A 143 -4.88 -15.42 21.39
CA GLN A 143 -5.45 -14.08 21.32
C GLN A 143 -6.28 -13.87 20.04
N LEU A 144 -7.13 -14.82 19.67
CA LEU A 144 -8.04 -14.67 18.53
C LEU A 144 -9.17 -13.70 18.89
N SER A 145 -8.94 -12.42 18.59
CA SER A 145 -10.01 -11.42 18.57
C SER A 145 -10.27 -11.03 17.12
N SER A 146 -11.49 -11.30 16.64
CA SER A 146 -11.94 -10.91 15.30
C SER A 146 -12.12 -9.39 15.15
N GLY A 147 -11.93 -8.62 16.22
CA GLY A 147 -12.27 -7.20 16.26
C GLY A 147 -13.78 -6.97 16.23
N ASP A 148 -14.17 -5.70 16.24
CA ASP A 148 -15.57 -5.31 16.08
C ASP A 148 -16.01 -5.37 14.61
N LEU A 149 -17.24 -5.83 14.35
CA LEU A 149 -17.80 -5.92 13.00
C LEU A 149 -17.81 -4.57 12.27
N GLY A 150 -18.17 -3.50 12.98
CA GLY A 150 -18.17 -2.14 12.42
C GLY A 150 -16.78 -1.71 11.96
N GLY A 151 -15.75 -1.96 12.79
CA GLY A 151 -14.36 -1.71 12.43
C GLY A 151 -13.89 -2.52 11.23
N ASN A 152 -14.27 -3.79 11.17
CA ASN A 152 -13.96 -4.66 10.03
C ASN A 152 -14.62 -4.16 8.73
N LEU A 153 -15.86 -3.67 8.80
CA LEU A 153 -16.55 -3.06 7.64
C LEU A 153 -15.85 -1.78 7.17
N PHE A 154 -15.38 -0.91 8.07
CA PHE A 154 -14.58 0.25 7.68
C PHE A 154 -13.29 -0.16 6.97
N VAL A 155 -12.58 -1.18 7.47
CA VAL A 155 -11.38 -1.70 6.80
C VAL A 155 -11.71 -2.30 5.44
N LEU A 156 -12.85 -2.97 5.29
CA LEU A 156 -13.30 -3.47 3.99
C LEU A 156 -13.58 -2.33 2.99
N ILE A 157 -14.21 -1.25 3.45
CA ILE A 157 -14.40 -0.05 2.62
C ILE A 157 -13.04 0.53 2.22
N ALA A 158 -12.08 0.57 3.13
CA ALA A 158 -10.71 0.99 2.83
C ALA A 158 -10.07 0.11 1.73
N VAL A 159 -10.24 -1.20 1.79
CA VAL A 159 -9.77 -2.15 0.75
C VAL A 159 -10.43 -1.86 -0.60
N LEU A 160 -11.74 -1.60 -0.62
CA LEU A 160 -12.45 -1.24 -1.85
C LEU A 160 -11.96 0.09 -2.44
N CYS A 161 -11.75 1.10 -1.60
CA CYS A 161 -11.15 2.37 -2.00
C CYS A 161 -9.74 2.18 -2.60
N TRP A 162 -8.89 1.39 -1.94
CA TRP A 162 -7.53 1.12 -2.44
C TRP A 162 -7.51 0.32 -3.74
N SER A 163 -8.38 -0.67 -3.85
CA SER A 163 -8.55 -1.44 -5.09
C SER A 163 -9.04 -0.57 -6.24
N GLY A 164 -10.04 0.28 -5.98
CA GLY A 164 -10.53 1.27 -6.93
C GLY A 164 -9.44 2.25 -7.36
N TYR A 165 -8.66 2.78 -6.41
CA TYR A 165 -7.50 3.63 -6.70
C TYR A 165 -6.49 2.93 -7.61
N THR A 166 -6.15 1.68 -7.33
CA THR A 166 -5.19 0.90 -8.11
C THR A 166 -5.69 0.66 -9.55
N ILE A 167 -6.97 0.27 -9.72
CA ILE A 167 -7.57 0.00 -11.03
C ILE A 167 -7.68 1.28 -11.85
N THR A 168 -8.21 2.36 -11.27
CA THR A 168 -8.40 3.63 -11.98
C THR A 168 -7.07 4.29 -12.31
N SER A 169 -6.06 4.18 -11.43
CA SER A 169 -4.68 4.61 -11.73
C SER A 169 -4.16 3.93 -12.99
N ARG A 170 -4.37 2.61 -13.12
CA ARG A 170 -3.95 1.86 -14.31
C ARG A 170 -4.59 2.43 -15.58
N SER A 171 -5.89 2.67 -15.57
CA SER A 171 -6.62 3.22 -16.71
C SER A 171 -6.05 4.57 -17.17
N ILE A 172 -5.84 5.49 -16.23
CA ILE A 172 -5.31 6.84 -16.51
C ILE A 172 -3.86 6.80 -17.01
N LEU A 173 -3.01 5.99 -16.36
CA LEU A 173 -1.58 5.91 -16.70
C LEU A 173 -1.34 5.24 -18.05
N THR A 174 -2.13 4.23 -18.41
CA THR A 174 -2.04 3.58 -19.74
C THR A 174 -2.58 4.44 -20.86
N ALA A 175 -3.63 5.21 -20.59
CA ALA A 175 -4.15 6.21 -21.53
C ALA A 175 -3.22 7.42 -21.69
N LYS A 176 -2.06 7.45 -21.02
CA LYS A 176 -1.10 8.56 -21.02
C LYS A 176 -1.71 9.91 -20.60
N ARG A 177 -2.80 9.89 -19.84
CA ARG A 177 -3.47 11.11 -19.34
C ARG A 177 -2.79 11.70 -18.11
N ALA A 178 -1.93 10.93 -17.44
CA ALA A 178 -1.10 11.36 -16.33
C ALA A 178 0.21 10.57 -16.29
N THR A 179 1.12 11.03 -15.44
CA THR A 179 2.35 10.32 -15.11
C THR A 179 2.28 9.77 -13.68
N PRO A 180 3.17 8.84 -13.29
CA PRO A 180 3.31 8.41 -11.91
C PRO A 180 3.51 9.57 -10.92
N ILE A 181 4.26 10.62 -11.31
CA ILE A 181 4.51 11.79 -10.47
C ILE A 181 3.22 12.60 -10.27
N SER A 182 2.51 12.95 -11.34
CA SER A 182 1.24 13.67 -11.24
C SER A 182 0.21 12.91 -10.41
N MET A 183 0.07 11.58 -10.63
CA MET A 183 -0.85 10.74 -9.89
C MET A 183 -0.51 10.72 -8.39
N THR A 184 0.75 10.53 -8.06
CA THR A 184 1.23 10.55 -6.67
C THR A 184 1.04 11.92 -6.03
N ALA A 185 1.44 13.00 -6.71
CA ALA A 185 1.38 14.35 -6.16
C ALA A 185 -0.06 14.79 -5.86
N ILE A 186 -1.00 14.60 -6.80
CA ILE A 186 -2.41 14.98 -6.59
C ILE A 186 -3.04 14.16 -5.46
N SER A 187 -2.73 12.85 -5.37
CA SER A 187 -3.19 12.03 -4.25
C SER A 187 -2.67 12.56 -2.91
N ILE A 188 -1.38 12.92 -2.84
CA ILE A 188 -0.77 13.48 -1.62
C ILE A 188 -1.35 14.85 -1.27
N PHE A 189 -1.49 15.78 -2.24
CA PHE A 189 -2.01 17.12 -1.98
C PHE A 189 -3.46 17.11 -1.48
N ILE A 190 -4.33 16.29 -2.11
CA ILE A 190 -5.72 16.15 -1.67
C ILE A 190 -5.79 15.53 -0.28
N SER A 191 -4.99 14.47 -0.02
CA SER A 191 -4.91 13.89 1.32
C SER A 191 -4.45 14.90 2.36
N THR A 192 -3.42 15.70 2.04
CA THR A 192 -2.92 16.76 2.94
C THR A 192 -4.00 17.78 3.26
N GLY A 193 -4.74 18.26 2.25
CA GLY A 193 -5.82 19.22 2.44
C GLY A 193 -6.94 18.66 3.32
N ILE A 194 -7.37 17.43 3.09
CA ILE A 194 -8.41 16.77 3.88
C ILE A 194 -7.95 16.56 5.32
N PHE A 195 -6.73 16.02 5.52
CA PHE A 195 -6.20 15.83 6.87
C PHE A 195 -5.92 17.15 7.59
N ALA A 196 -5.58 18.24 6.88
CA ALA A 196 -5.49 19.58 7.47
C ALA A 196 -6.81 20.01 8.07
N VAL A 197 -7.93 19.80 7.38
CA VAL A 197 -9.27 20.11 7.90
C VAL A 197 -9.57 19.28 9.15
N PHE A 198 -9.36 17.97 9.13
CA PHE A 198 -9.55 17.12 10.31
C PHE A 198 -8.66 17.56 11.49
N THR A 199 -7.39 17.86 11.21
CA THR A 199 -6.45 18.34 12.23
C THR A 199 -6.90 19.69 12.83
N ALA A 200 -7.39 20.62 11.99
CA ALA A 200 -7.86 21.92 12.47
C ALA A 200 -9.04 21.79 13.43
N THR A 201 -9.94 20.84 13.22
CA THR A 201 -11.09 20.59 14.11
C THR A 201 -10.73 19.92 15.43
N GLN A 202 -9.56 19.26 15.49
CA GLN A 202 -9.09 18.52 16.68
C GLN A 202 -7.75 19.05 17.20
N TRP A 203 -7.36 20.27 16.78
CA TRP A 203 -6.07 20.85 17.14
C TRP A 203 -5.89 21.02 18.63
N ASN A 204 -4.77 20.51 19.14
CA ASN A 204 -4.35 20.69 20.51
C ASN A 204 -2.98 21.42 20.54
N PRO A 205 -2.87 22.60 21.21
CA PRO A 205 -1.62 23.35 21.29
C PRO A 205 -0.42 22.52 21.81
N SER A 206 -0.69 21.50 22.64
CA SER A 206 0.35 20.59 23.14
C SER A 206 1.04 19.77 22.03
N TYR A 207 0.49 19.71 20.82
CA TYR A 207 1.13 19.00 19.70
C TYR A 207 2.45 19.63 19.29
N VAL A 208 2.59 20.95 19.45
CA VAL A 208 3.85 21.65 19.13
C VAL A 208 4.99 21.15 20.02
N SER A 209 4.76 20.99 21.32
CA SER A 209 5.77 20.48 22.25
C SER A 209 6.09 19.00 22.05
N LYS A 210 5.20 18.25 21.39
CA LYS A 210 5.38 16.85 21.05
C LYS A 210 6.15 16.62 19.74
N LEU A 211 6.49 17.67 18.99
CA LEU A 211 7.37 17.61 17.82
C LEU A 211 8.83 17.43 18.25
N THR A 212 9.11 16.35 18.98
CA THR A 212 10.43 15.94 19.44
C THR A 212 11.28 15.37 18.31
N GLY A 213 12.61 15.25 18.51
CA GLY A 213 13.49 14.67 17.50
C GLY A 213 13.05 13.29 17.01
N THR A 214 12.61 12.41 17.90
CA THR A 214 12.10 11.07 17.54
C THR A 214 10.84 11.16 16.67
N ASN A 215 9.86 11.97 17.07
CA ASN A 215 8.62 12.13 16.30
C ASN A 215 8.89 12.76 14.94
N LEU A 216 9.79 13.74 14.85
CA LEU A 216 10.20 14.36 13.57
C LEU A 216 10.87 13.32 12.66
N ILE A 217 11.83 12.53 13.15
CA ILE A 217 12.46 11.47 12.36
C ILE A 217 11.41 10.52 11.77
N ILE A 218 10.43 10.10 12.58
CA ILE A 218 9.38 9.19 12.13
C ILE A 218 8.45 9.88 11.13
N ILE A 219 8.08 11.15 11.34
CA ILE A 219 7.26 11.92 10.40
C ILE A 219 7.97 12.02 9.04
N PHE A 220 9.28 12.36 9.03
CA PHE A 220 10.06 12.41 7.79
C PHE A 220 10.19 11.04 7.14
N GLN A 221 10.47 9.99 7.91
CA GLN A 221 10.56 8.61 7.41
C GLN A 221 9.23 8.18 6.75
N LEU A 222 8.10 8.41 7.42
CA LEU A 222 6.77 8.09 6.89
C LEU A 222 6.41 8.96 5.69
N GLY A 223 6.70 10.25 5.73
CA GLY A 223 6.39 11.19 4.64
C GLY A 223 7.20 10.88 3.38
N ILE A 224 8.51 10.72 3.50
CA ILE A 224 9.41 10.53 2.36
C ILE A 224 9.33 9.08 1.85
N PHE A 225 9.69 8.12 2.68
CA PHE A 225 9.87 6.74 2.22
C PHE A 225 8.54 6.00 2.10
N VAL A 226 7.70 6.03 3.14
CA VAL A 226 6.44 5.27 3.17
C VAL A 226 5.33 5.94 2.35
N THR A 227 5.44 7.24 2.06
CA THR A 227 4.44 7.93 1.23
C THR A 227 5.01 8.23 -0.17
N VAL A 228 5.96 9.17 -0.32
CA VAL A 228 6.40 9.61 -1.64
C VAL A 228 7.03 8.47 -2.43
N VAL A 229 8.08 7.84 -1.88
CA VAL A 229 8.83 6.82 -2.62
C VAL A 229 7.95 5.60 -2.92
N THR A 230 7.19 5.11 -1.94
CA THR A 230 6.33 3.93 -2.13
C THR A 230 5.22 4.20 -3.15
N TYR A 231 4.55 5.35 -3.09
CA TYR A 231 3.53 5.71 -4.08
C TYR A 231 4.12 5.82 -5.48
N LEU A 232 5.29 6.45 -5.63
CA LEU A 232 5.98 6.54 -6.94
C LEU A 232 6.33 5.16 -7.48
N LEU A 233 6.90 4.28 -6.66
CA LEU A 233 7.23 2.90 -7.04
C LEU A 233 5.97 2.13 -7.45
N LEU A 234 4.89 2.25 -6.68
CA LEU A 234 3.62 1.58 -6.99
C LEU A 234 3.00 2.12 -8.28
N GLN A 235 2.91 3.44 -8.44
CA GLN A 235 2.36 4.05 -9.66
C GLN A 235 3.21 3.71 -10.90
N TRP A 236 4.53 3.63 -10.72
CA TRP A 236 5.42 3.19 -11.77
C TRP A 236 5.17 1.72 -12.13
N ALA A 237 5.02 0.83 -11.12
CA ALA A 237 4.70 -0.59 -11.33
C ALA A 237 3.33 -0.76 -12.00
N ILE A 238 2.31 -0.01 -11.59
CA ILE A 238 0.97 0.00 -12.21
C ILE A 238 1.08 0.40 -13.68
N LYS A 239 1.85 1.45 -14.00
CA LYS A 239 2.03 1.91 -15.38
C LYS A 239 2.69 0.86 -16.28
N HIS A 240 3.70 0.14 -15.79
CA HIS A 240 4.54 -0.75 -16.58
C HIS A 240 4.16 -2.24 -16.47
N SER A 241 3.14 -2.58 -15.67
CA SER A 241 2.65 -3.95 -15.58
C SER A 241 1.12 -4.02 -15.73
N SER A 242 0.41 -4.25 -14.63
CA SER A 242 -1.05 -4.29 -14.58
C SER A 242 -1.49 -3.92 -13.15
N ALA A 243 -2.76 -3.51 -13.00
CA ALA A 243 -3.33 -3.26 -11.67
C ALA A 243 -3.25 -4.50 -10.79
N THR A 244 -3.59 -5.67 -11.35
CA THR A 244 -3.55 -6.95 -10.66
C THR A 244 -2.13 -7.35 -10.25
N THR A 245 -1.12 -7.14 -11.12
CA THR A 245 0.29 -7.48 -10.78
C THR A 245 0.83 -6.53 -9.71
N ALA A 246 0.55 -5.23 -9.82
CA ALA A 246 1.02 -4.26 -8.84
C ALA A 246 0.40 -4.50 -7.46
N SER A 247 -0.88 -4.94 -7.38
CA SER A 247 -1.56 -5.21 -6.11
C SER A 247 -0.95 -6.37 -5.31
N LEU A 248 -0.14 -7.24 -5.94
CA LEU A 248 0.55 -8.35 -5.25
C LEU A 248 1.55 -7.87 -4.18
N ASN A 249 1.90 -6.57 -4.17
CA ASN A 249 2.67 -5.97 -3.08
C ASN A 249 2.02 -6.20 -1.71
N GLN A 250 0.70 -6.31 -1.64
CA GLN A 250 -0.03 -6.55 -0.40
C GLN A 250 0.26 -7.93 0.22
N TYR A 251 0.64 -8.91 -0.59
CA TYR A 251 1.05 -10.23 -0.08
C TYR A 251 2.48 -10.24 0.46
N LEU A 252 3.35 -9.39 -0.07
CA LEU A 252 4.73 -9.28 0.38
C LEU A 252 4.85 -8.43 1.67
N LEU A 253 3.88 -7.55 1.90
CA LEU A 253 3.89 -6.65 3.05
C LEU A 253 4.03 -7.36 4.40
N PRO A 254 3.20 -8.39 4.74
CA PRO A 254 3.31 -9.07 6.03
C PRO A 254 4.66 -9.80 6.17
N ILE A 255 5.24 -10.31 5.08
CA ILE A 255 6.55 -10.96 5.11
C ILE A 255 7.63 -9.97 5.57
N PHE A 256 7.70 -8.81 4.91
CA PHE A 256 8.67 -7.77 5.30
C PHE A 256 8.39 -7.17 6.66
N ALA A 257 7.11 -7.05 7.08
CA ALA A 257 6.76 -6.57 8.41
C ALA A 257 7.29 -7.50 9.50
N VAL A 258 7.17 -8.82 9.34
CA VAL A 258 7.73 -9.79 10.30
C VAL A 258 9.26 -9.76 10.28
N VAL A 259 9.88 -9.72 9.11
CA VAL A 259 11.36 -9.59 9.00
C VAL A 259 11.83 -8.34 9.73
N PHE A 260 11.16 -7.20 9.53
CA PHE A 260 11.46 -5.97 10.24
C PHE A 260 11.31 -6.12 11.77
N ASN A 261 10.24 -6.76 12.23
CA ASN A 261 9.99 -6.99 13.65
C ASN A 261 11.06 -7.88 14.29
N ILE A 262 11.56 -8.88 13.57
CA ILE A 262 12.67 -9.74 14.06
C ILE A 262 13.92 -8.90 14.31
N PHE A 263 14.31 -8.07 13.35
CA PHE A 263 15.55 -7.27 13.47
C PHE A 263 15.43 -6.13 14.48
N PHE A 264 14.27 -5.48 14.59
CA PHE A 264 14.09 -4.28 15.41
C PHE A 264 13.39 -4.53 16.73
N LEU A 265 12.58 -5.59 16.86
CA LEU A 265 11.83 -5.92 18.07
C LEU A 265 12.27 -7.22 18.72
N GLY A 266 13.25 -7.95 18.12
CA GLY A 266 13.75 -9.22 18.66
C GLY A 266 12.72 -10.36 18.61
N GLU A 267 11.71 -10.27 17.75
CA GLU A 267 10.70 -11.33 17.61
C GLU A 267 11.33 -12.61 17.03
N ARG A 268 10.81 -13.78 17.43
CA ARG A 268 11.30 -15.07 16.93
C ARG A 268 10.54 -15.48 15.68
N LEU A 269 11.26 -16.10 14.75
CA LEU A 269 10.64 -16.76 13.60
C LEU A 269 9.75 -17.92 14.07
N THR A 270 8.50 -17.92 13.62
CA THR A 270 7.59 -19.05 13.83
C THR A 270 7.58 -19.96 12.59
N LEU A 271 7.30 -21.25 12.79
CA LEU A 271 7.15 -22.19 11.69
C LEU A 271 6.04 -21.75 10.73
N GLY A 272 4.95 -21.23 11.28
CA GLY A 272 3.83 -20.70 10.50
C GLY A 272 4.23 -19.54 9.59
N PHE A 273 5.09 -18.64 10.07
CA PHE A 273 5.63 -17.57 9.22
C PHE A 273 6.45 -18.12 8.05
N ILE A 274 7.32 -19.10 8.30
CA ILE A 274 8.15 -19.70 7.24
C ILE A 274 7.27 -20.37 6.19
N MET A 275 6.33 -21.22 6.62
CA MET A 275 5.42 -21.92 5.71
C MET A 275 4.53 -20.95 4.93
N GLY A 276 3.92 -19.99 5.60
CA GLY A 276 3.10 -18.97 4.95
C GLY A 276 3.89 -18.14 3.93
N SER A 277 5.14 -17.78 4.24
CA SER A 277 6.02 -17.05 3.31
C SER A 277 6.34 -17.86 2.06
N ILE A 278 6.63 -19.16 2.20
CA ILE A 278 6.85 -20.06 1.05
C ILE A 278 5.60 -20.08 0.15
N VAL A 279 4.41 -20.20 0.74
CA VAL A 279 3.14 -20.23 0.01
C VAL A 279 2.89 -18.88 -0.69
N VAL A 280 3.15 -17.74 -0.02
CA VAL A 280 3.07 -16.41 -0.64
C VAL A 280 4.01 -16.29 -1.84
N PHE A 281 5.28 -16.64 -1.67
CA PHE A 281 6.24 -16.58 -2.78
C PHE A 281 5.86 -17.49 -3.95
N ALA A 282 5.37 -18.70 -3.67
CA ALA A 282 4.85 -19.60 -4.71
C ALA A 282 3.64 -18.97 -5.44
N GLY A 283 2.71 -18.35 -4.70
CA GLY A 283 1.55 -17.66 -5.27
C GLY A 283 1.94 -16.46 -6.14
N VAL A 284 2.84 -15.61 -5.65
CA VAL A 284 3.35 -14.45 -6.41
C VAL A 284 4.10 -14.93 -7.66
N PHE A 285 4.94 -15.94 -7.53
CA PHE A 285 5.64 -16.53 -8.67
C PHE A 285 4.68 -17.14 -9.70
N LEU A 286 3.65 -17.85 -9.26
CA LEU A 286 2.63 -18.41 -10.15
C LEU A 286 1.85 -17.29 -10.87
N ALA A 287 1.49 -16.22 -10.16
CA ALA A 287 0.76 -15.09 -10.72
C ALA A 287 1.57 -14.23 -11.71
N THR A 288 2.93 -14.21 -11.57
CA THR A 288 3.81 -13.37 -12.38
C THR A 288 4.68 -14.15 -13.36
N GLY A 289 4.89 -15.43 -13.12
CA GLY A 289 5.96 -16.25 -13.71
C GLY A 289 5.71 -16.75 -15.13
N GLU A 290 4.47 -16.73 -15.67
CA GLU A 290 4.21 -17.23 -17.03
C GLU A 290 5.08 -16.60 -18.10
N ARG A 291 5.39 -15.34 -17.93
CA ARG A 291 6.23 -14.59 -18.86
C ARG A 291 7.72 -14.66 -18.53
N PHE A 292 8.09 -15.00 -17.28
CA PHE A 292 9.49 -15.16 -16.90
C PHE A 292 10.10 -16.41 -17.56
N LEU A 293 9.37 -17.50 -17.63
CA LEU A 293 9.83 -18.75 -18.27
C LEU A 293 9.93 -18.65 -19.79
N THR A 294 9.14 -17.81 -20.45
CA THR A 294 9.23 -17.55 -21.89
C THR A 294 10.43 -16.70 -22.26
N GLU A 295 10.85 -15.77 -21.41
CA GLU A 295 12.08 -14.98 -21.65
C GLU A 295 13.35 -15.78 -21.43
N VAL A 296 13.38 -16.63 -20.39
CA VAL A 296 14.54 -17.52 -20.15
C VAL A 296 14.70 -18.53 -21.28
N LYS A 297 13.59 -18.99 -21.90
CA LYS A 297 13.65 -19.83 -23.10
C LYS A 297 14.09 -19.07 -24.35
N GLY A 298 13.82 -17.77 -24.44
CA GLY A 298 14.28 -16.92 -25.53
C GLY A 298 15.79 -16.56 -25.47
N TRP A 299 16.43 -16.72 -24.31
CA TRP A 299 17.88 -16.51 -24.14
C TRP A 299 18.70 -17.74 -24.56
N LYS A 300 18.05 -18.87 -24.83
CA LYS A 300 18.70 -20.13 -25.29
C LYS A 300 18.59 -20.35 -26.81
N LYS A 301 18.12 -19.38 -27.54
CA LYS A 301 18.16 -19.30 -29.00
C LYS A 301 18.94 -18.06 -29.44
#